data_61792445dbcc5ebbb37ab9bf8d8cf9ad
#
_entry.id   61792445dbcc5ebbb37ab9bf8d8cf9ad
#
_cell.length_a   1.000
_cell.length_b   1.000
_cell.length_c   1.000
_cell.angle_alpha   90.00
_cell.angle_beta   90.00
_cell.angle_gamma   90.00
#
_symmetry.space_group_name_H-M   'P 1'
#
loop_
_entity.id
_entity.type
_entity.pdbx_description
1 polymer ?
#
loop_
_entity_poly.entity_id
_entity_poly.type
_entity_poly.pdbx_seq_one_letter_code
_entity_poly.pdbx_strand_id
1 'polypeptide(L)'
;MTKNIERVLGAMYGVAVGDALGGPVEFMDARSIVKQYGTVDTMVGGGWLSLAPGETTDDTAMTLAVAEGIMANPDRPVGPIGENFIIWAQSGPKDIGGTCSSAIARASQLLECGSPTPEEAWRESSLEVVHNNGGRSGGNGALMRTAPVGCAYFRVADCYLHAREIAEMTHLDEASSEICASYSKAIMLYTRDKGADAEAEVQNLATMLTRWKATGSALSPSGWVVDSMDCALRAIREADGDMKKAIVTAVNYGGDADTIGAITGGLIGARNGIDSIPKEWLAALPKDICRRIDAFADFCANTRA
;
A
#
# COMPACT_ATOMS: atom_id res chain seq x y z
N MET A 1 -24.83 -4.88 -4.49
CA MET A 1 -23.88 -4.60 -5.58
C MET A 1 -22.81 -5.68 -5.56
N THR A 2 -22.39 -6.20 -6.69
CA THR A 2 -21.27 -7.14 -6.79
C THR A 2 -19.97 -6.37 -6.98
N LYS A 3 -18.86 -6.91 -6.50
CA LYS A 3 -17.52 -6.40 -6.79
C LYS A 3 -17.04 -6.94 -8.13
N ASN A 4 -16.30 -6.14 -8.86
CA ASN A 4 -15.58 -6.60 -10.03
C ASN A 4 -14.27 -7.27 -9.58
N ILE A 5 -14.25 -8.60 -9.63
CA ILE A 5 -13.12 -9.40 -9.12
C ILE A 5 -11.85 -9.18 -9.92
N GLU A 6 -11.94 -8.95 -11.22
CA GLU A 6 -10.77 -8.63 -12.04
C GLU A 6 -10.10 -7.33 -11.59
N ARG A 7 -10.89 -6.36 -11.11
CA ARG A 7 -10.37 -5.12 -10.54
C ARG A 7 -9.81 -5.30 -9.14
N VAL A 8 -10.39 -6.20 -8.33
CA VAL A 8 -9.82 -6.59 -7.03
C VAL A 8 -8.47 -7.27 -7.24
N LEU A 9 -8.40 -8.25 -8.14
CA LEU A 9 -7.14 -8.90 -8.51
C LEU A 9 -6.15 -7.88 -9.08
N GLY A 10 -6.63 -6.99 -9.96
CA GLY A 10 -5.82 -5.90 -10.52
C GLY A 10 -5.18 -5.03 -9.44
N ALA A 11 -5.95 -4.63 -8.41
CA ALA A 11 -5.43 -3.84 -7.29
C ALA A 11 -4.36 -4.60 -6.50
N MET A 12 -4.66 -5.83 -6.09
CA MET A 12 -3.78 -6.62 -5.23
C MET A 12 -2.50 -7.05 -5.95
N TYR A 13 -2.62 -7.57 -7.18
CA TYR A 13 -1.46 -7.88 -7.99
C TYR A 13 -0.70 -6.64 -8.42
N GLY A 14 -1.41 -5.51 -8.62
CA GLY A 14 -0.80 -4.22 -8.91
C GLY A 14 0.16 -3.76 -7.82
N VAL A 15 -0.25 -3.88 -6.54
CA VAL A 15 0.64 -3.64 -5.39
C VAL A 15 1.88 -4.52 -5.49
N ALA A 16 1.70 -5.85 -5.63
CA ALA A 16 2.80 -6.80 -5.61
C ALA A 16 3.79 -6.61 -6.78
N VAL A 17 3.31 -6.32 -8.00
CA VAL A 17 4.20 -6.10 -9.15
C VAL A 17 4.90 -4.74 -9.07
N GLY A 18 4.24 -3.72 -8.50
CA GLY A 18 4.84 -2.40 -8.30
C GLY A 18 5.98 -2.45 -7.28
N ASP A 19 5.75 -3.10 -6.15
CA ASP A 19 6.73 -3.40 -5.11
C ASP A 19 7.93 -4.19 -5.68
N ALA A 20 7.68 -5.36 -6.29
CA ALA A 20 8.74 -6.21 -6.83
C ALA A 20 9.55 -5.56 -7.96
N LEU A 21 8.95 -4.65 -8.73
CA LEU A 21 9.67 -3.89 -9.76
C LEU A 21 10.53 -2.80 -9.14
N GLY A 22 10.06 -2.14 -8.08
CA GLY A 22 10.71 -1.01 -7.42
C GLY A 22 11.80 -1.40 -6.43
N GLY A 23 11.65 -2.51 -5.71
CA GLY A 23 12.58 -2.93 -4.66
C GLY A 23 14.05 -2.98 -5.06
N PRO A 24 14.43 -3.46 -6.26
CA PRO A 24 15.82 -3.44 -6.71
C PRO A 24 16.45 -2.05 -6.84
N VAL A 25 15.66 -1.00 -6.97
CA VAL A 25 16.13 0.38 -7.19
C VAL A 25 15.73 1.34 -6.07
N GLU A 26 15.18 0.80 -4.98
CA GLU A 26 14.89 1.53 -3.77
C GLU A 26 16.13 2.29 -3.27
N PHE A 27 15.95 3.53 -2.84
CA PHE A 27 16.97 4.51 -2.42
C PHE A 27 17.96 4.95 -3.52
N MET A 28 17.79 4.52 -4.76
CA MET A 28 18.56 5.06 -5.89
C MET A 28 17.92 6.35 -6.41
N ASP A 29 18.74 7.32 -6.81
CA ASP A 29 18.22 8.45 -7.57
C ASP A 29 17.98 8.08 -9.05
N ALA A 30 17.10 8.82 -9.73
CA ALA A 30 16.72 8.53 -11.12
C ALA A 30 17.92 8.47 -12.11
N ARG A 31 18.97 9.27 -11.89
CA ARG A 31 20.16 9.27 -12.76
C ARG A 31 20.97 8.00 -12.56
N SER A 32 21.08 7.53 -11.33
CA SER A 32 21.75 6.26 -10.99
C SER A 32 21.00 5.08 -11.59
N ILE A 33 19.66 5.08 -11.54
CA ILE A 33 18.81 4.06 -12.20
C ILE A 33 19.10 4.04 -13.71
N VAL A 34 19.00 5.19 -14.37
CA VAL A 34 19.27 5.29 -15.82
C VAL A 34 20.68 4.82 -16.18
N LYS A 35 21.67 5.16 -15.37
CA LYS A 35 23.07 4.76 -15.61
C LYS A 35 23.27 3.24 -15.49
N GLN A 36 22.60 2.60 -14.54
CA GLN A 36 22.81 1.18 -14.21
C GLN A 36 21.90 0.25 -15.02
N TYR A 37 20.64 0.64 -15.22
CA TYR A 37 19.59 -0.20 -15.79
C TYR A 37 18.99 0.35 -17.09
N GLY A 38 19.25 1.62 -17.44
CA GLY A 38 18.51 2.35 -18.46
C GLY A 38 17.12 2.67 -17.94
N THR A 39 16.16 1.82 -18.23
CA THR A 39 14.79 1.88 -17.67
C THR A 39 14.50 0.56 -16.99
N VAL A 40 14.01 0.59 -15.75
CA VAL A 40 13.54 -0.59 -15.02
C VAL A 40 12.10 -0.85 -15.48
N ASP A 41 11.92 -1.85 -16.33
CA ASP A 41 10.62 -2.29 -16.88
C ASP A 41 10.44 -3.81 -16.85
N THR A 42 11.38 -4.53 -16.22
CA THR A 42 11.36 -5.98 -16.01
C THR A 42 11.81 -6.30 -14.59
N MET A 43 11.44 -7.48 -14.08
CA MET A 43 11.80 -7.95 -12.74
C MET A 43 13.28 -8.34 -12.67
N VAL A 44 14.14 -7.36 -12.44
CA VAL A 44 15.61 -7.55 -12.48
C VAL A 44 16.17 -8.16 -11.19
N GLY A 45 15.50 -7.96 -10.04
CA GLY A 45 16.04 -8.33 -8.74
C GLY A 45 17.28 -7.53 -8.34
N GLY A 46 17.90 -7.85 -7.20
CA GLY A 46 19.10 -7.15 -6.69
C GLY A 46 18.77 -6.08 -5.67
N GLY A 47 19.36 -4.91 -5.82
CA GLY A 47 19.24 -3.81 -4.86
C GLY A 47 19.96 -4.08 -3.53
N TRP A 48 19.77 -3.19 -2.58
CA TRP A 48 20.43 -3.28 -1.26
C TRP A 48 19.92 -4.47 -0.44
N LEU A 49 18.68 -4.95 -0.70
CA LEU A 49 18.09 -6.14 -0.08
C LEU A 49 18.51 -7.45 -0.77
N SER A 50 19.25 -7.39 -1.89
CA SER A 50 19.63 -8.57 -2.68
C SER A 50 18.40 -9.44 -3.04
N LEU A 51 17.38 -8.80 -3.58
CA LEU A 51 16.11 -9.45 -3.94
C LEU A 51 16.29 -10.40 -5.12
N ALA A 52 15.57 -11.53 -5.12
CA ALA A 52 15.40 -12.34 -6.32
C ALA A 52 14.47 -11.61 -7.32
N PRO A 53 14.54 -11.89 -8.63
CA PRO A 53 13.58 -11.34 -9.58
C PRO A 53 12.13 -11.71 -9.20
N GLY A 54 11.28 -10.70 -9.03
CA GLY A 54 9.89 -10.86 -8.59
C GLY A 54 9.68 -10.99 -7.08
N GLU A 55 10.76 -11.01 -6.27
CA GLU A 55 10.64 -10.96 -4.81
C GLU A 55 10.10 -9.60 -4.36
N THR A 56 9.16 -9.61 -3.43
CA THR A 56 8.48 -8.45 -2.87
C THR A 56 9.08 -8.06 -1.50
N THR A 57 8.76 -6.86 -1.02
CA THR A 57 9.26 -6.29 0.23
C THR A 57 8.17 -6.26 1.33
N ASP A 58 8.35 -5.40 2.33
CA ASP A 58 7.35 -5.17 3.39
C ASP A 58 6.04 -4.57 2.85
N ASP A 59 6.04 -3.87 1.72
CA ASP A 59 4.84 -3.36 1.05
C ASP A 59 3.81 -4.47 0.80
N THR A 60 4.21 -5.51 0.08
CA THR A 60 3.32 -6.65 -0.21
C THR A 60 3.07 -7.49 1.02
N ALA A 61 4.09 -7.72 1.86
CA ALA A 61 3.93 -8.52 3.07
C ALA A 61 2.89 -7.93 4.02
N MET A 62 2.96 -6.61 4.29
CA MET A 62 2.00 -5.92 5.14
C MET A 62 0.63 -5.76 4.46
N THR A 63 0.57 -5.58 3.14
CA THR A 63 -0.68 -5.62 2.36
C THR A 63 -1.42 -6.93 2.55
N LEU A 64 -0.73 -8.06 2.45
CA LEU A 64 -1.32 -9.38 2.66
C LEU A 64 -1.71 -9.63 4.12
N ALA A 65 -0.94 -9.13 5.07
CA ALA A 65 -1.29 -9.19 6.49
C ALA A 65 -2.60 -8.43 6.79
N VAL A 66 -2.81 -7.26 6.15
CA VAL A 66 -4.08 -6.51 6.22
C VAL A 66 -5.21 -7.30 5.58
N ALA A 67 -5.01 -7.84 4.37
CA ALA A 67 -6.00 -8.63 3.66
C ALA A 67 -6.48 -9.83 4.49
N GLU A 68 -5.56 -10.62 5.03
CA GLU A 68 -5.84 -11.79 5.86
C GLU A 68 -6.51 -11.43 7.19
N GLY A 69 -6.12 -10.32 7.81
CA GLY A 69 -6.78 -9.85 9.03
C GLY A 69 -8.22 -9.41 8.78
N ILE A 70 -8.51 -8.76 7.66
CA ILE A 70 -9.88 -8.42 7.24
C ILE A 70 -10.68 -9.71 6.96
N MET A 71 -10.08 -10.72 6.30
CA MET A 71 -10.74 -12.01 6.07
C MET A 71 -11.11 -12.70 7.39
N ALA A 72 -10.26 -12.61 8.39
CA ALA A 72 -10.48 -13.22 9.70
C ALA A 72 -11.60 -12.54 10.50
N ASN A 73 -11.68 -11.21 10.48
CA ASN A 73 -12.73 -10.46 11.16
C ASN A 73 -12.98 -9.10 10.46
N PRO A 74 -13.88 -9.04 9.48
CA PRO A 74 -14.13 -7.81 8.74
C PRO A 74 -14.78 -6.68 9.56
N ASP A 75 -15.47 -7.00 10.66
CA ASP A 75 -16.11 -6.00 11.51
C ASP A 75 -15.14 -5.37 12.53
N ARG A 76 -14.07 -6.09 12.89
CA ARG A 76 -13.06 -5.66 13.85
C ARG A 76 -11.67 -6.13 13.41
N PRO A 77 -11.12 -5.56 12.31
CA PRO A 77 -9.92 -6.11 11.66
C PRO A 77 -8.63 -5.81 12.40
N VAL A 78 -8.58 -4.80 13.28
CA VAL A 78 -7.35 -4.33 13.97
C VAL A 78 -6.66 -5.45 14.73
N GLY A 79 -7.39 -6.26 15.50
CA GLY A 79 -6.81 -7.38 16.26
C GLY A 79 -6.11 -8.40 15.35
N PRO A 80 -6.82 -9.05 14.42
CA PRO A 80 -6.21 -10.02 13.51
C PRO A 80 -5.10 -9.44 12.63
N ILE A 81 -5.22 -8.20 12.14
CA ILE A 81 -4.15 -7.52 11.40
C ILE A 81 -2.92 -7.36 12.29
N GLY A 82 -3.14 -6.94 13.52
CA GLY A 82 -2.07 -6.75 14.49
C GLY A 82 -1.31 -8.04 14.80
N GLU A 83 -2.02 -9.15 14.95
CA GLU A 83 -1.42 -10.49 15.10
C GLU A 83 -0.54 -10.84 13.88
N ASN A 84 -1.05 -10.62 12.68
CA ASN A 84 -0.30 -10.87 11.45
C ASN A 84 0.95 -9.99 11.34
N PHE A 85 0.88 -8.71 11.74
CA PHE A 85 2.04 -7.81 11.75
C PHE A 85 3.10 -8.28 12.74
N ILE A 86 2.70 -8.73 13.94
CA ILE A 86 3.63 -9.24 14.97
C ILE A 86 4.31 -10.52 14.46
N ILE A 87 3.55 -11.48 13.93
CA ILE A 87 4.09 -12.74 13.38
C ILE A 87 5.08 -12.44 12.25
N TRP A 88 4.72 -11.54 11.34
CA TRP A 88 5.60 -11.16 10.23
C TRP A 88 6.89 -10.49 10.72
N ALA A 89 6.80 -9.53 11.64
CA ALA A 89 7.99 -8.87 12.19
C ALA A 89 8.91 -9.84 12.92
N GLN A 90 8.35 -10.83 13.64
CA GLN A 90 9.11 -11.88 14.33
C GLN A 90 9.79 -12.87 13.37
N SER A 91 9.33 -12.97 12.12
CA SER A 91 9.96 -13.83 11.11
C SER A 91 11.32 -13.31 10.62
N GLY A 92 11.70 -12.10 10.97
CA GLY A 92 12.96 -11.48 10.56
C GLY A 92 12.95 -11.06 9.09
N PRO A 93 11.99 -10.20 8.66
CA PRO A 93 11.93 -9.73 7.28
C PRO A 93 13.21 -9.01 6.88
N LYS A 94 13.55 -9.01 5.57
CA LYS A 94 14.72 -8.33 5.03
C LYS A 94 14.66 -6.82 5.23
N ASP A 95 13.44 -6.27 5.21
CA ASP A 95 13.15 -4.86 5.45
C ASP A 95 11.93 -4.67 6.34
N ILE A 96 11.96 -3.60 7.12
CA ILE A 96 10.83 -3.11 7.91
C ILE A 96 11.05 -1.63 8.24
N GLY A 97 10.14 -0.78 7.81
CA GLY A 97 10.21 0.66 8.09
C GLY A 97 10.25 0.96 9.59
N GLY A 98 11.11 1.91 10.00
CA GLY A 98 11.37 2.21 11.41
C GLY A 98 10.12 2.54 12.24
N THR A 99 9.16 3.29 11.68
CA THR A 99 7.89 3.61 12.34
C THR A 99 7.05 2.35 12.54
N CYS A 100 6.94 1.48 11.52
CA CYS A 100 6.24 0.20 11.61
C CYS A 100 6.89 -0.70 12.66
N SER A 101 8.21 -0.89 12.61
CA SER A 101 8.95 -1.72 13.55
C SER A 101 8.74 -1.29 14.98
N SER A 102 8.84 0.02 15.27
CA SER A 102 8.66 0.56 16.61
C SER A 102 7.23 0.35 17.12
N ALA A 103 6.22 0.60 16.28
CA ALA A 103 4.83 0.43 16.64
C ALA A 103 4.48 -1.04 16.87
N ILE A 104 4.94 -1.95 16.01
CA ILE A 104 4.69 -3.40 16.15
C ILE A 104 5.34 -3.93 17.44
N ALA A 105 6.60 -3.59 17.69
CA ALA A 105 7.30 -4.03 18.90
C ALA A 105 6.59 -3.54 20.18
N ARG A 106 6.16 -2.28 20.19
CA ARG A 106 5.48 -1.71 21.36
C ARG A 106 4.09 -2.30 21.57
N ALA A 107 3.30 -2.47 20.51
CA ALA A 107 1.98 -3.10 20.58
C ALA A 107 2.08 -4.55 21.09
N SER A 108 3.07 -5.33 20.62
CA SER A 108 3.34 -6.69 21.12
C SER A 108 3.58 -6.68 22.63
N GLN A 109 4.42 -5.79 23.15
CA GLN A 109 4.68 -5.67 24.59
C GLN A 109 3.41 -5.32 25.38
N LEU A 110 2.60 -4.38 24.89
CA LEU A 110 1.35 -3.99 25.55
C LEU A 110 0.37 -5.14 25.63
N LEU A 111 0.23 -5.92 24.56
CA LEU A 111 -0.62 -7.11 24.53
C LEU A 111 -0.13 -8.19 25.51
N GLU A 112 1.18 -8.46 25.56
CA GLU A 112 1.79 -9.39 26.50
C GLU A 112 1.60 -8.94 27.97
N CYS A 113 1.62 -7.63 28.22
CA CYS A 113 1.38 -7.05 29.55
C CYS A 113 -0.11 -6.98 29.93
N GLY A 114 -1.01 -7.48 29.07
CA GLY A 114 -2.43 -7.59 29.37
C GLY A 114 -3.25 -6.33 29.07
N SER A 115 -2.90 -5.60 27.97
CA SER A 115 -3.76 -4.52 27.47
C SER A 115 -5.20 -5.04 27.27
N PRO A 116 -6.24 -4.26 27.64
CA PRO A 116 -7.62 -4.73 27.65
C PRO A 116 -8.13 -5.16 26.26
N THR A 117 -7.72 -4.46 25.20
CA THR A 117 -8.10 -4.78 23.81
C THR A 117 -6.93 -4.56 22.85
N PRO A 118 -6.92 -5.28 21.71
CA PRO A 118 -5.94 -5.01 20.65
C PRO A 118 -5.97 -3.55 20.17
N GLU A 119 -7.14 -2.98 19.99
CA GLU A 119 -7.32 -1.61 19.52
C GLU A 119 -6.67 -0.59 20.48
N GLU A 120 -6.80 -0.81 21.80
CA GLU A 120 -6.13 0.05 22.81
C GLU A 120 -4.63 -0.10 22.76
N ALA A 121 -4.11 -1.34 22.65
CA ALA A 121 -2.68 -1.60 22.55
C ALA A 121 -2.05 -0.91 21.33
N TRP A 122 -2.67 -1.03 20.16
CA TRP A 122 -2.19 -0.40 18.94
C TRP A 122 -2.27 1.12 19.01
N ARG A 123 -3.34 1.68 19.56
CA ARG A 123 -3.49 3.13 19.74
C ARG A 123 -2.44 3.69 20.71
N GLU A 124 -2.21 3.04 21.85
CA GLU A 124 -1.19 3.46 22.81
C GLU A 124 0.20 3.38 22.21
N SER A 125 0.49 2.30 21.50
CA SER A 125 1.74 2.13 20.76
C SER A 125 2.01 3.28 19.78
N SER A 126 1.02 3.60 18.92
CA SER A 126 1.16 4.68 17.94
C SER A 126 1.37 6.04 18.58
N LEU A 127 0.65 6.35 19.66
CA LEU A 127 0.84 7.59 20.43
C LEU A 127 2.26 7.72 20.97
N GLU A 128 2.81 6.62 21.51
CA GLU A 128 4.17 6.59 22.02
C GLU A 128 5.20 6.78 20.89
N VAL A 129 4.99 6.13 19.74
CA VAL A 129 5.86 6.30 18.55
C VAL A 129 5.86 7.76 18.07
N VAL A 130 4.70 8.40 17.96
CA VAL A 130 4.59 9.82 17.60
C VAL A 130 5.36 10.70 18.61
N HIS A 131 5.17 10.45 19.90
CA HIS A 131 5.87 11.20 20.94
C HIS A 131 7.39 11.05 20.82
N ASN A 132 7.89 9.82 20.67
CA ASN A 132 9.32 9.53 20.57
C ASN A 132 9.96 10.09 19.29
N ASN A 133 9.18 10.22 18.22
CA ASN A 133 9.61 10.80 16.95
C ASN A 133 9.42 12.34 16.87
N GLY A 134 9.18 13.01 18.00
CA GLY A 134 9.02 14.46 18.05
C GLY A 134 7.79 14.95 17.27
N GLY A 135 6.69 14.22 17.33
CA GLY A 135 5.43 14.55 16.67
C GLY A 135 5.37 14.15 15.18
N ARG A 136 6.36 13.42 14.67
CA ARG A 136 6.42 13.01 13.25
C ARG A 136 6.12 11.52 13.08
N SER A 137 5.05 11.21 12.34
CA SER A 137 4.65 9.83 12.01
C SER A 137 4.01 9.75 10.62
N GLY A 138 4.31 10.70 9.73
CA GLY A 138 3.73 10.83 8.40
C GLY A 138 4.43 10.00 7.32
N GLY A 139 5.02 8.87 7.67
CA GLY A 139 5.59 7.93 6.70
C GLY A 139 4.53 7.26 5.83
N ASN A 140 4.94 6.69 4.70
CA ASN A 140 4.05 6.02 3.74
C ASN A 140 3.76 4.55 4.08
N GLY A 141 4.39 3.99 5.11
CA GLY A 141 4.22 2.59 5.53
C GLY A 141 2.78 2.20 5.92
N ALA A 142 1.90 3.18 6.20
CA ALA A 142 0.47 2.92 6.29
C ALA A 142 -0.20 2.84 4.92
N LEU A 143 0.14 3.74 4.00
CA LEU A 143 -0.50 3.86 2.70
C LEU A 143 -0.21 2.65 1.80
N MET A 144 1.03 2.17 1.78
CA MET A 144 1.48 1.05 0.95
C MET A 144 0.63 -0.21 1.12
N ARG A 145 0.06 -0.42 2.33
CA ARG A 145 -0.68 -1.64 2.72
C ARG A 145 -2.20 -1.48 2.76
N THR A 146 -2.76 -0.33 2.37
CA THR A 146 -4.18 -0.01 2.59
C THR A 146 -5.10 -0.44 1.43
N ALA A 147 -4.56 -0.86 0.28
CA ALA A 147 -5.35 -1.31 -0.87
C ALA A 147 -6.42 -2.37 -0.55
N PRO A 148 -6.19 -3.39 0.32
CA PRO A 148 -7.19 -4.39 0.66
C PRO A 148 -8.47 -3.81 1.27
N VAL A 149 -8.38 -2.69 1.98
CA VAL A 149 -9.54 -2.02 2.58
C VAL A 149 -10.53 -1.59 1.50
N GLY A 150 -10.04 -0.95 0.43
CA GLY A 150 -10.86 -0.56 -0.71
C GLY A 150 -11.48 -1.76 -1.44
N CYS A 151 -10.76 -2.87 -1.49
CA CYS A 151 -11.25 -4.12 -2.08
C CYS A 151 -12.32 -4.80 -1.22
N ALA A 152 -12.20 -4.80 0.10
CA ALA A 152 -13.04 -5.57 1.01
C ALA A 152 -14.38 -4.90 1.33
N TYR A 153 -14.40 -3.63 1.70
CA TYR A 153 -15.57 -2.97 2.23
C TYR A 153 -16.53 -2.43 1.17
N PHE A 154 -17.83 -2.39 1.45
CA PHE A 154 -18.90 -1.95 0.54
C PHE A 154 -19.43 -0.56 0.84
N ARG A 155 -19.48 -0.18 2.09
CA ARG A 155 -20.00 1.12 2.50
C ARG A 155 -18.84 2.10 2.60
N VAL A 156 -19.04 3.31 2.08
CA VAL A 156 -18.03 4.38 2.16
C VAL A 156 -17.62 4.63 3.60
N ALA A 157 -18.59 4.61 4.53
CA ALA A 157 -18.32 4.85 5.95
C ALA A 157 -17.39 3.79 6.55
N ASP A 158 -17.63 2.50 6.25
CA ASP A 158 -16.82 1.39 6.77
C ASP A 158 -15.42 1.41 6.14
N CYS A 159 -15.34 1.64 4.82
CA CYS A 159 -14.06 1.78 4.12
C CYS A 159 -13.22 2.93 4.70
N TYR A 160 -13.85 4.08 4.94
CA TYR A 160 -13.18 5.25 5.51
C TYR A 160 -12.72 5.00 6.94
N LEU A 161 -13.60 4.43 7.78
CA LEU A 161 -13.30 4.11 9.17
C LEU A 161 -12.12 3.15 9.28
N HIS A 162 -12.21 1.99 8.63
CA HIS A 162 -11.19 0.95 8.75
C HIS A 162 -9.87 1.33 8.07
N ALA A 163 -9.88 2.14 6.98
CA ALA A 163 -8.65 2.65 6.41
C ALA A 163 -7.88 3.52 7.40
N ARG A 164 -8.58 4.38 8.15
CA ARG A 164 -7.97 5.20 9.19
C ARG A 164 -7.47 4.37 10.37
N GLU A 165 -8.31 3.48 10.90
CA GLU A 165 -7.94 2.60 12.02
C GLU A 165 -6.68 1.79 11.71
N ILE A 166 -6.59 1.20 10.51
CA ILE A 166 -5.45 0.40 10.06
C ILE A 166 -4.21 1.28 9.83
N ALA A 167 -4.37 2.49 9.31
CA ALA A 167 -3.26 3.43 9.17
C ALA A 167 -2.72 3.85 10.55
N GLU A 168 -3.62 4.20 11.46
CA GLU A 168 -3.32 4.68 12.81
C GLU A 168 -2.73 3.61 13.74
N MET A 169 -2.76 2.33 13.38
CA MET A 169 -2.03 1.29 14.12
C MET A 169 -0.52 1.59 14.24
N THR A 170 0.06 2.25 13.22
CA THR A 170 1.50 2.55 13.19
C THR A 170 1.80 4.02 12.89
N HIS A 171 0.94 4.68 12.13
CA HIS A 171 1.13 6.05 11.64
C HIS A 171 -0.02 6.94 12.10
N LEU A 172 0.02 7.38 13.36
CA LEU A 172 -0.97 8.30 13.92
C LEU A 172 -0.64 9.73 13.46
N ASP A 173 -1.02 10.03 12.22
CA ASP A 173 -0.74 11.28 11.51
C ASP A 173 -1.93 11.65 10.64
N GLU A 174 -2.31 12.94 10.62
CA GLU A 174 -3.49 13.40 9.88
C GLU A 174 -3.36 13.14 8.38
N ALA A 175 -2.19 13.43 7.79
CA ALA A 175 -1.98 13.21 6.36
C ALA A 175 -2.05 11.72 6.01
N SER A 176 -1.42 10.85 6.82
CA SER A 176 -1.48 9.40 6.63
C SER A 176 -2.91 8.89 6.70
N SER A 177 -3.67 9.25 7.72
CA SER A 177 -5.05 8.78 7.92
C SER A 177 -5.97 9.21 6.78
N GLU A 178 -5.93 10.49 6.39
CA GLU A 178 -6.79 11.03 5.33
C GLU A 178 -6.42 10.50 3.94
N ILE A 179 -5.13 10.39 3.63
CA ILE A 179 -4.67 9.86 2.33
C ILE A 179 -5.01 8.38 2.21
N CYS A 180 -4.78 7.56 3.25
CA CYS A 180 -5.17 6.15 3.26
C CYS A 180 -6.68 5.96 3.06
N ALA A 181 -7.51 6.76 3.73
CA ALA A 181 -8.96 6.70 3.60
C ALA A 181 -9.43 7.06 2.18
N SER A 182 -8.90 8.14 1.60
CA SER A 182 -9.26 8.58 0.24
C SER A 182 -8.74 7.62 -0.84
N TYR A 183 -7.52 7.11 -0.70
CA TYR A 183 -6.95 6.07 -1.56
C TYR A 183 -7.80 4.78 -1.55
N SER A 184 -8.14 4.29 -0.36
CA SER A 184 -9.01 3.12 -0.20
C SER A 184 -10.39 3.34 -0.81
N LYS A 185 -10.97 4.53 -0.64
CA LYS A 185 -12.26 4.89 -1.25
C LYS A 185 -12.18 4.92 -2.77
N ALA A 186 -11.10 5.43 -3.37
CA ALA A 186 -10.92 5.40 -4.82
C ALA A 186 -10.86 3.95 -5.35
N ILE A 187 -10.09 3.07 -4.71
CA ILE A 187 -10.04 1.63 -5.03
C ILE A 187 -11.42 0.99 -4.87
N MET A 188 -12.12 1.28 -3.78
CA MET A 188 -13.47 0.78 -3.55
C MET A 188 -14.44 1.17 -4.68
N LEU A 189 -14.38 2.38 -5.16
CA LEU A 189 -15.24 2.86 -6.25
C LEU A 189 -14.90 2.19 -7.57
N TYR A 190 -13.62 2.03 -7.91
CA TYR A 190 -13.20 1.28 -9.10
C TYR A 190 -13.66 -0.18 -9.06
N THR A 191 -13.42 -0.89 -7.95
CA THR A 191 -13.82 -2.30 -7.81
C THR A 191 -15.33 -2.53 -7.84
N ARG A 192 -16.13 -1.48 -7.87
CA ARG A 192 -17.61 -1.48 -8.01
C ARG A 192 -18.10 -0.92 -9.33
N ASP A 193 -17.21 -0.79 -10.31
CA ASP A 193 -17.54 -0.23 -11.63
C ASP A 193 -18.13 1.19 -11.57
N LYS A 194 -17.77 1.96 -10.53
CA LYS A 194 -18.12 3.38 -10.38
C LYS A 194 -16.97 4.27 -10.84
N GLY A 195 -16.51 4.07 -12.07
CA GLY A 195 -15.33 4.73 -12.60
C GLY A 195 -15.38 6.26 -12.53
N ALA A 196 -16.51 6.89 -12.87
CA ALA A 196 -16.64 8.35 -12.79
C ALA A 196 -16.52 8.88 -11.34
N ASP A 197 -17.13 8.19 -10.38
CA ASP A 197 -17.02 8.56 -8.96
C ASP A 197 -15.58 8.34 -8.44
N ALA A 198 -14.92 7.28 -8.91
CA ALA A 198 -13.53 6.98 -8.57
C ALA A 198 -12.57 8.04 -9.14
N GLU A 199 -12.73 8.47 -10.39
CA GLU A 199 -11.92 9.54 -10.97
C GLU A 199 -12.12 10.87 -10.22
N ALA A 200 -13.36 11.17 -9.81
CA ALA A 200 -13.64 12.33 -8.96
C ALA A 200 -12.93 12.22 -7.61
N GLU A 201 -12.90 11.02 -7.00
CA GLU A 201 -12.17 10.80 -5.74
C GLU A 201 -10.65 10.94 -5.91
N VAL A 202 -10.08 10.44 -6.99
CA VAL A 202 -8.66 10.64 -7.34
C VAL A 202 -8.34 12.13 -7.51
N GLN A 203 -9.22 12.90 -8.13
CA GLN A 203 -9.06 14.36 -8.25
C GLN A 203 -9.19 15.06 -6.89
N ASN A 204 -10.10 14.61 -6.02
CA ASN A 204 -10.22 15.12 -4.65
C ASN A 204 -8.95 14.82 -3.86
N LEU A 205 -8.39 13.61 -3.98
CA LEU A 205 -7.14 13.21 -3.36
C LEU A 205 -5.99 14.12 -3.81
N ALA A 206 -5.85 14.36 -5.12
CA ALA A 206 -4.84 15.28 -5.64
C ALA A 206 -4.99 16.70 -5.10
N THR A 207 -6.24 17.17 -4.95
CA THR A 207 -6.52 18.49 -4.34
C THR A 207 -6.20 18.49 -2.85
N MET A 208 -6.53 17.41 -2.15
CA MET A 208 -6.28 17.27 -0.71
C MET A 208 -4.79 17.35 -0.36
N LEU A 209 -3.91 16.81 -1.23
CA LEU A 209 -2.45 16.89 -1.01
C LEU A 209 -1.97 18.34 -0.88
N THR A 210 -2.68 19.32 -1.48
CA THR A 210 -2.31 20.74 -1.39
C THR A 210 -2.40 21.32 0.04
N ARG A 211 -3.01 20.59 0.97
CA ARG A 211 -3.04 20.95 2.40
C ARG A 211 -1.64 20.88 3.03
N TRP A 212 -0.79 20.00 2.53
CA TRP A 212 0.54 19.73 3.08
C TRP A 212 1.68 20.06 2.13
N LYS A 213 1.41 20.11 0.82
CA LYS A 213 2.43 20.36 -0.22
C LYS A 213 1.92 21.39 -1.23
N ALA A 214 2.75 22.39 -1.53
CA ALA A 214 2.36 23.45 -2.47
C ALA A 214 2.12 22.86 -3.88
N THR A 215 1.08 23.35 -4.56
CA THR A 215 0.79 22.98 -5.94
C THR A 215 1.99 23.32 -6.85
N GLY A 216 2.38 22.39 -7.71
CA GLY A 216 3.51 22.56 -8.62
C GLY A 216 4.88 22.39 -7.97
N SER A 217 4.95 21.87 -6.73
CA SER A 217 6.22 21.48 -6.11
C SER A 217 6.98 20.49 -7.01
N ALA A 218 8.31 20.51 -6.90
CA ALA A 218 9.17 19.55 -7.57
C ALA A 218 8.79 18.11 -7.16
N LEU A 219 9.01 17.17 -8.07
CA LEU A 219 8.88 15.74 -7.78
C LEU A 219 9.83 15.37 -6.64
N SER A 220 9.32 14.68 -5.64
CA SER A 220 10.08 14.24 -4.45
C SER A 220 9.67 12.80 -4.11
N PRO A 221 10.38 11.80 -4.66
CA PRO A 221 10.07 10.39 -4.39
C PRO A 221 10.63 9.98 -3.01
N SER A 222 9.98 10.43 -1.94
CA SER A 222 10.42 10.22 -0.56
C SER A 222 9.44 9.31 0.20
N GLY A 223 9.88 8.81 1.35
CA GLY A 223 9.05 8.02 2.28
C GLY A 223 7.96 8.82 3.02
N TRP A 224 7.78 10.12 2.74
CA TRP A 224 6.67 10.89 3.27
C TRP A 224 5.39 10.58 2.50
N VAL A 225 4.31 10.24 3.20
CA VAL A 225 3.04 9.78 2.61
C VAL A 225 2.49 10.72 1.52
N VAL A 226 2.64 12.03 1.72
CA VAL A 226 2.19 13.07 0.76
C VAL A 226 3.03 13.04 -0.52
N ASP A 227 4.34 12.88 -0.39
CA ASP A 227 5.25 12.80 -1.54
C ASP A 227 5.03 11.52 -2.33
N SER A 228 4.89 10.38 -1.64
CA SER A 228 4.64 9.08 -2.28
C SER A 228 3.31 9.08 -3.06
N MET A 229 2.25 9.64 -2.48
CA MET A 229 0.95 9.76 -3.16
C MET A 229 1.00 10.74 -4.33
N ASP A 230 1.68 11.89 -4.20
CA ASP A 230 1.89 12.85 -5.30
C ASP A 230 2.65 12.19 -6.47
N CYS A 231 3.71 11.44 -6.18
CA CYS A 231 4.46 10.68 -7.19
C CYS A 231 3.57 9.66 -7.90
N ALA A 232 2.79 8.87 -7.17
CA ALA A 232 1.88 7.88 -7.75
C ALA A 232 0.83 8.53 -8.68
N LEU A 233 0.19 9.61 -8.25
CA LEU A 233 -0.79 10.34 -9.06
C LEU A 233 -0.16 10.98 -10.32
N ARG A 234 1.07 11.49 -10.21
CA ARG A 234 1.81 12.01 -11.38
C ARG A 234 2.13 10.89 -12.38
N ALA A 235 2.63 9.76 -11.90
CA ALA A 235 2.95 8.62 -12.76
C ALA A 235 1.72 8.10 -13.52
N ILE A 236 0.57 7.98 -12.85
CA ILE A 236 -0.70 7.58 -13.48
C ILE A 236 -1.14 8.58 -14.56
N ARG A 237 -1.02 9.88 -14.28
CA ARG A 237 -1.37 10.93 -15.23
C ARG A 237 -0.44 10.96 -16.44
N GLU A 238 0.88 10.83 -16.25
CA GLU A 238 1.89 10.79 -17.32
C GLU A 238 1.75 9.55 -18.21
N ALA A 239 1.22 8.47 -17.63
CA ALA A 239 0.96 7.22 -18.34
C ALA A 239 -0.31 7.24 -19.20
N ASP A 240 -1.16 8.26 -19.07
CA ASP A 240 -2.46 8.35 -19.77
C ASP A 240 -3.33 7.09 -19.60
N GLY A 241 -3.28 6.51 -18.38
CA GLY A 241 -4.07 5.34 -18.02
C GLY A 241 -3.47 3.99 -18.42
N ASP A 242 -2.30 3.93 -19.04
CA ASP A 242 -1.57 2.69 -19.29
C ASP A 242 -0.92 2.18 -18.00
N MET A 243 -1.28 0.95 -17.59
CA MET A 243 -0.81 0.38 -16.32
C MET A 243 0.69 0.11 -16.30
N LYS A 244 1.22 -0.53 -17.36
CA LYS A 244 2.66 -0.80 -17.42
C LYS A 244 3.46 0.48 -17.37
N LYS A 245 3.09 1.47 -18.18
CA LYS A 245 3.74 2.77 -18.22
C LYS A 245 3.66 3.50 -16.88
N ALA A 246 2.51 3.43 -16.17
CA ALA A 246 2.34 4.08 -14.88
C ALA A 246 3.31 3.53 -13.82
N ILE A 247 3.38 2.20 -13.69
CA ILE A 247 4.27 1.54 -12.73
C ILE A 247 5.74 1.78 -13.11
N VAL A 248 6.10 1.63 -14.37
CA VAL A 248 7.47 1.91 -14.86
C VAL A 248 7.86 3.36 -14.58
N THR A 249 6.97 4.32 -14.85
CA THR A 249 7.24 5.73 -14.57
C THR A 249 7.46 5.97 -13.07
N ALA A 250 6.59 5.41 -12.22
CA ALA A 250 6.68 5.53 -10.76
C ALA A 250 8.01 5.00 -10.21
N VAL A 251 8.38 3.79 -10.60
CA VAL A 251 9.61 3.12 -10.16
C VAL A 251 10.86 3.90 -10.61
N ASN A 252 10.87 4.41 -11.84
CA ASN A 252 12.02 5.13 -12.39
C ASN A 252 12.15 6.59 -11.89
N TYR A 253 11.23 7.07 -11.07
CA TYR A 253 11.46 8.28 -10.27
C TYR A 253 12.58 8.08 -9.25
N GLY A 254 12.83 6.84 -8.82
CA GLY A 254 13.78 6.50 -7.78
C GLY A 254 13.30 6.85 -6.37
N GLY A 255 14.22 7.02 -5.45
CA GLY A 255 13.90 7.27 -4.04
C GLY A 255 13.23 6.05 -3.42
N ASP A 256 12.03 6.20 -2.88
CA ASP A 256 11.20 5.14 -2.30
C ASP A 256 10.39 4.45 -3.41
N ALA A 257 11.13 3.76 -4.28
CA ALA A 257 10.65 3.32 -5.59
C ALA A 257 9.66 2.14 -5.51
N ASP A 258 9.85 1.22 -4.58
CA ASP A 258 8.98 0.08 -4.31
C ASP A 258 7.62 0.52 -3.76
N THR A 259 7.63 1.35 -2.72
CA THR A 259 6.39 1.88 -2.13
C THR A 259 5.62 2.75 -3.14
N ILE A 260 6.29 3.63 -3.89
CA ILE A 260 5.62 4.45 -4.92
C ILE A 260 5.08 3.54 -6.03
N GLY A 261 5.84 2.51 -6.42
CA GLY A 261 5.42 1.48 -7.36
C GLY A 261 4.19 0.71 -6.88
N ALA A 262 4.19 0.25 -5.63
CA ALA A 262 3.09 -0.47 -4.99
C ALA A 262 1.80 0.37 -4.92
N ILE A 263 1.89 1.63 -4.45
CA ILE A 263 0.76 2.56 -4.39
C ILE A 263 0.20 2.82 -5.79
N THR A 264 1.07 3.08 -6.77
CA THR A 264 0.69 3.30 -8.17
C THR A 264 -0.01 2.06 -8.72
N GLY A 265 0.60 0.89 -8.54
CA GLY A 265 0.08 -0.39 -9.01
C GLY A 265 -1.28 -0.72 -8.42
N GLY A 266 -1.48 -0.51 -7.13
CA GLY A 266 -2.75 -0.72 -6.45
C GLY A 266 -3.89 0.13 -7.03
N LEU A 267 -3.65 1.43 -7.24
CA LEU A 267 -4.66 2.34 -7.74
C LEU A 267 -4.99 2.10 -9.23
N ILE A 268 -3.96 2.01 -10.08
CA ILE A 268 -4.16 1.80 -11.53
C ILE A 268 -4.68 0.38 -11.82
N GLY A 269 -4.28 -0.61 -11.01
CA GLY A 269 -4.78 -1.97 -11.09
C GLY A 269 -6.27 -2.08 -10.75
N ALA A 270 -6.73 -1.37 -9.72
CA ALA A 270 -8.16 -1.25 -9.41
C ALA A 270 -8.94 -0.61 -10.56
N ARG A 271 -8.34 0.36 -11.24
CA ARG A 271 -8.95 1.05 -12.39
C ARG A 271 -9.06 0.15 -13.61
N ASN A 272 -8.01 -0.58 -13.95
CA ASN A 272 -7.87 -1.28 -15.22
C ASN A 272 -8.16 -2.79 -15.15
N GLY A 273 -8.04 -3.42 -13.96
CA GLY A 273 -8.16 -4.86 -13.79
C GLY A 273 -6.88 -5.63 -14.08
N ILE A 274 -6.88 -6.92 -13.73
CA ILE A 274 -5.70 -7.81 -13.81
C ILE A 274 -5.16 -8.00 -15.22
N ASP A 275 -6.02 -8.01 -16.23
CA ASP A 275 -5.62 -8.20 -17.63
C ASP A 275 -4.72 -7.08 -18.18
N SER A 276 -4.67 -5.94 -17.49
CA SER A 276 -3.79 -4.83 -17.84
C SER A 276 -2.35 -5.01 -17.35
N ILE A 277 -2.10 -6.00 -16.46
CA ILE A 277 -0.77 -6.29 -15.93
C ILE A 277 0.00 -7.15 -16.93
N PRO A 278 1.27 -6.82 -17.25
CA PRO A 278 2.11 -7.68 -18.07
C PRO A 278 2.20 -9.11 -17.52
N LYS A 279 1.94 -10.11 -18.36
CA LYS A 279 1.94 -11.52 -17.93
C LYS A 279 3.29 -11.99 -17.39
N GLU A 280 4.36 -11.46 -17.94
CA GLU A 280 5.72 -11.71 -17.48
C GLU A 280 5.97 -11.22 -16.05
N TRP A 281 5.34 -10.11 -15.63
CA TRP A 281 5.43 -9.61 -14.26
C TRP A 281 4.67 -10.52 -13.29
N LEU A 282 3.44 -10.92 -13.66
CA LEU A 282 2.65 -11.86 -12.87
C LEU A 282 3.36 -13.21 -12.70
N ALA A 283 3.98 -13.72 -13.78
CA ALA A 283 4.70 -14.97 -13.76
C ALA A 283 5.97 -14.97 -12.90
N ALA A 284 6.54 -13.79 -12.64
CA ALA A 284 7.74 -13.62 -11.81
C ALA A 284 7.43 -13.62 -10.31
N LEU A 285 6.19 -13.32 -9.92
CA LEU A 285 5.81 -13.26 -8.49
C LEU A 285 5.90 -14.63 -7.82
N PRO A 286 6.29 -14.70 -6.53
CA PRO A 286 6.30 -15.92 -5.75
C PRO A 286 4.90 -16.56 -5.67
N LYS A 287 4.80 -17.88 -5.84
CA LYS A 287 3.53 -18.61 -5.88
C LYS A 287 2.71 -18.51 -4.60
N ASP A 288 3.36 -18.34 -3.45
CA ASP A 288 2.68 -18.18 -2.18
C ASP A 288 1.99 -16.80 -2.11
N ILE A 289 2.62 -15.75 -2.60
CA ILE A 289 2.03 -14.40 -2.75
C ILE A 289 0.78 -14.49 -3.65
N CYS A 290 0.90 -15.11 -4.82
CA CYS A 290 -0.23 -15.29 -5.74
C CYS A 290 -1.41 -16.01 -5.06
N ARG A 291 -1.16 -17.14 -4.36
CA ARG A 291 -2.22 -17.88 -3.66
C ARG A 291 -2.93 -17.05 -2.58
N ARG A 292 -2.19 -16.20 -1.85
CA ARG A 292 -2.76 -15.34 -0.81
C ARG A 292 -3.61 -14.23 -1.42
N ILE A 293 -3.17 -13.63 -2.53
CA ILE A 293 -3.94 -12.65 -3.30
C ILE A 293 -5.24 -13.29 -3.83
N ASP A 294 -5.15 -14.46 -4.44
CA ASP A 294 -6.31 -15.17 -4.99
C ASP A 294 -7.33 -15.50 -3.90
N ALA A 295 -6.87 -16.00 -2.75
CA ALA A 295 -7.73 -16.28 -1.59
C ALA A 295 -8.48 -15.02 -1.09
N PHE A 296 -7.81 -13.86 -1.06
CA PHE A 296 -8.45 -12.61 -0.70
C PHE A 296 -9.47 -12.15 -1.75
N ALA A 297 -9.18 -12.32 -3.04
CA ALA A 297 -10.13 -12.00 -4.10
C ALA A 297 -11.38 -12.88 -4.03
N ASP A 298 -11.23 -14.19 -3.75
CA ASP A 298 -12.34 -15.12 -3.50
C ASP A 298 -13.18 -14.70 -2.29
N PHE A 299 -12.56 -14.28 -1.20
CA PHE A 299 -13.27 -13.69 -0.06
C PHE A 299 -14.07 -12.47 -0.48
N CYS A 300 -13.47 -11.53 -1.23
CA CYS A 300 -14.15 -10.35 -1.73
C CYS A 300 -15.33 -10.68 -2.66
N ALA A 301 -15.23 -11.75 -3.46
CA ALA A 301 -16.31 -12.21 -4.34
C ALA A 301 -17.52 -12.74 -3.55
N ASN A 302 -17.27 -13.40 -2.43
CA ASN A 302 -18.30 -14.06 -1.61
C ASN A 302 -18.90 -13.13 -0.55
N THR A 303 -18.25 -12.01 -0.23
CA THR A 303 -18.75 -11.03 0.71
C THR A 303 -19.86 -10.20 0.04
N ARG A 304 -21.05 -10.18 0.65
CA ARG A 304 -22.20 -9.39 0.18
C ARG A 304 -22.29 -8.06 0.93
N ALA A 305 -22.81 -7.03 0.21
CA ALA A 305 -23.10 -5.71 0.80
C ALA A 305 -24.20 -5.79 1.86
#